data_442df0a77255bb9a4d58ac1ff70c41c9
#
_entry.id   442df0a77255bb9a4d58ac1ff70c41c9
#
_cell.length_a   1.000
_cell.length_b   1.000
_cell.length_c   1.000
_cell.angle_alpha   90.00
_cell.angle_beta   90.00
_cell.angle_gamma   90.00
#
_symmetry.space_group_name_H-M   'P 1'
#
loop_
_entity.id
_entity.type
_entity.pdbx_description
1 polymer ?
#
loop_
_entity_poly.entity_id
_entity_poly.type
_entity_poly.pdbx_seq_one_letter_code
_entity_poly.pdbx_strand_id
1 'polypeptide(L)'
;MNEKTKEHGLVLTPEDVKAVMASRNKVLRDHGRVELGIEVTKNLIEVFSASPYLDPDHYVDALNELHEIFYYMRNETEDQIGDVKLIHRMKDAFDGPCGGSLELLRSKMEAFAENFRRDRIRPESLCEGRAVDEP
;
A
#
# COMPACT_ATOMS: atom_id res chain seq x y z
N MET A 1 -6.79 -5.13 16.25
CA MET A 1 -6.92 -4.83 14.83
C MET A 1 -8.35 -4.62 14.38
N ASN A 2 -9.29 -5.31 15.01
CA ASN A 2 -10.68 -5.21 14.55
C ASN A 2 -11.47 -4.07 15.14
N GLU A 3 -10.94 -3.38 16.12
CA GLU A 3 -11.71 -2.33 16.80
C GLU A 3 -12.12 -1.19 15.87
N LYS A 4 -11.18 -0.72 15.07
CA LYS A 4 -11.48 0.36 14.16
C LYS A 4 -12.27 -0.12 12.95
N THR A 5 -11.96 -1.31 12.47
CA THR A 5 -12.60 -1.80 11.27
C THR A 5 -14.01 -2.29 11.53
N LYS A 6 -14.30 -2.65 12.78
CA LYS A 6 -15.60 -3.13 13.14
C LYS A 6 -16.69 -2.14 12.82
N GLU A 7 -16.41 -0.86 12.95
CA GLU A 7 -17.38 0.19 12.68
C GLU A 7 -17.78 0.18 11.20
N HIS A 8 -16.94 -0.37 10.35
CA HIS A 8 -17.18 -0.41 8.91
C HIS A 8 -17.59 -1.81 8.44
N GLY A 9 -17.86 -2.70 9.39
CA GLY A 9 -18.26 -4.07 9.04
C GLY A 9 -17.13 -4.95 8.56
N LEU A 10 -15.89 -4.52 8.76
CA LEU A 10 -14.72 -5.27 8.30
C LEU A 10 -14.09 -5.98 9.48
N VAL A 11 -14.45 -7.23 9.68
CA VAL A 11 -13.96 -8.01 10.81
C VAL A 11 -13.16 -9.19 10.29
N LEU A 12 -11.99 -9.42 10.88
CA LEU A 12 -11.14 -10.52 10.50
C LEU A 12 -11.28 -11.62 11.56
N THR A 13 -11.56 -12.84 11.11
CA THR A 13 -11.59 -13.98 12.01
C THR A 13 -10.14 -14.40 12.27
N PRO A 14 -9.88 -15.26 13.27
CA PRO A 14 -8.52 -15.76 13.47
C PRO A 14 -7.94 -16.44 12.23
N GLU A 15 -8.77 -17.13 11.45
CA GLU A 15 -8.31 -17.76 10.22
C GLU A 15 -7.97 -16.71 9.18
N ASP A 16 -8.73 -15.62 9.13
CA ASP A 16 -8.46 -14.53 8.20
C ASP A 16 -7.13 -13.88 8.54
N VAL A 17 -6.85 -13.69 9.82
CA VAL A 17 -5.59 -13.11 10.26
C VAL A 17 -4.43 -14.00 9.84
N LYS A 18 -4.58 -15.32 10.01
CA LYS A 18 -3.54 -16.25 9.59
C LYS A 18 -3.31 -16.18 8.10
N ALA A 19 -4.38 -16.09 7.32
CA ALA A 19 -4.27 -16.02 5.87
C ALA A 19 -3.57 -14.74 5.45
N VAL A 20 -3.92 -13.62 6.07
CA VAL A 20 -3.31 -12.34 5.74
C VAL A 20 -1.83 -12.36 6.09
N MET A 21 -1.48 -12.89 7.26
CA MET A 21 -0.08 -12.91 7.66
C MET A 21 0.75 -13.86 6.81
N ALA A 22 0.16 -15.00 6.42
CA ALA A 22 0.86 -15.92 5.53
C ALA A 22 1.12 -15.28 4.17
N SER A 23 0.14 -14.55 3.66
CA SER A 23 0.29 -13.84 2.41
C SER A 23 1.35 -12.75 2.54
N ARG A 24 1.33 -11.99 3.65
CA ARG A 24 2.33 -10.96 3.90
C ARG A 24 3.73 -11.55 3.88
N ASN A 25 3.90 -12.69 4.55
CA ASN A 25 5.21 -13.32 4.62
C ASN A 25 5.68 -13.79 3.25
N LYS A 26 4.75 -14.26 2.41
CA LYS A 26 5.11 -14.66 1.07
C LYS A 26 5.52 -13.45 0.24
N VAL A 27 4.78 -12.35 0.35
CA VAL A 27 5.12 -11.13 -0.36
C VAL A 27 6.51 -10.63 0.06
N LEU A 28 6.80 -10.67 1.36
CA LEU A 28 8.11 -10.25 1.84
C LEU A 28 9.22 -11.10 1.21
N ARG A 29 9.01 -12.41 1.15
CA ARG A 29 10.01 -13.29 0.55
C ARG A 29 10.18 -13.00 -0.93
N ASP A 30 9.06 -12.79 -1.62
CA ASP A 30 9.09 -12.53 -3.06
C ASP A 30 9.82 -11.23 -3.38
N HIS A 31 9.80 -10.29 -2.46
CA HIS A 31 10.46 -9.00 -2.65
C HIS A 31 11.81 -8.91 -1.91
N GLY A 32 12.27 -10.02 -1.36
CA GLY A 32 13.58 -10.04 -0.70
C GLY A 32 13.65 -9.26 0.59
N ARG A 33 12.55 -9.21 1.33
CA ARG A 33 12.48 -8.41 2.56
C ARG A 33 12.18 -9.28 3.77
N VAL A 34 12.54 -8.74 4.93
CA VAL A 34 12.24 -9.39 6.21
C VAL A 34 11.64 -8.33 7.13
N GLU A 35 10.51 -8.66 7.75
CA GLU A 35 9.90 -7.79 8.74
C GLU A 35 9.37 -8.63 9.88
N LEU A 36 9.77 -8.30 11.08
CA LEU A 36 9.37 -9.07 12.25
C LEU A 36 8.09 -8.56 12.88
N GLY A 37 7.78 -7.29 12.71
CA GLY A 37 6.59 -6.71 13.31
C GLY A 37 5.39 -6.76 12.39
N ILE A 38 4.27 -6.23 12.85
CA ILE A 38 3.04 -6.20 12.08
C ILE A 38 2.58 -4.78 11.81
N GLU A 39 3.49 -3.81 11.94
CA GLU A 39 3.11 -2.40 11.83
C GLU A 39 2.53 -2.05 10.46
N VAL A 40 3.11 -2.56 9.40
CA VAL A 40 2.62 -2.28 8.06
C VAL A 40 1.22 -2.87 7.88
N THR A 41 1.04 -4.12 8.27
CA THR A 41 -0.26 -4.78 8.17
C THR A 41 -1.30 -4.01 8.97
N LYS A 42 -0.95 -3.61 10.19
CA LYS A 42 -1.85 -2.87 11.03
C LYS A 42 -2.23 -1.54 10.41
N ASN A 43 -1.26 -0.82 9.86
CA ASN A 43 -1.52 0.46 9.23
C ASN A 43 -2.38 0.31 7.97
N LEU A 44 -2.13 -0.72 7.17
CA LEU A 44 -2.95 -0.96 6.00
C LEU A 44 -4.40 -1.21 6.41
N ILE A 45 -4.60 -2.03 7.42
CA ILE A 45 -5.94 -2.33 7.90
C ILE A 45 -6.63 -1.06 8.40
N GLU A 46 -5.94 -0.29 9.23
CA GLU A 46 -6.56 0.88 9.84
C GLU A 46 -6.84 1.99 8.84
N VAL A 47 -5.91 2.26 7.95
CA VAL A 47 -6.07 3.35 6.99
C VAL A 47 -7.13 3.00 5.95
N PHE A 48 -7.10 1.78 5.42
CA PHE A 48 -8.04 1.42 4.38
C PHE A 48 -9.43 1.08 4.91
N SER A 49 -9.58 0.89 6.23
CA SER A 49 -10.89 0.57 6.79
C SER A 49 -11.92 1.65 6.52
N ALA A 50 -11.47 2.88 6.31
CA ALA A 50 -12.39 3.98 6.04
C ALA A 50 -12.77 4.10 4.57
N SER A 51 -12.23 3.24 3.71
CA SER A 51 -12.54 3.31 2.29
C SER A 51 -13.94 2.80 2.02
N PRO A 52 -14.75 3.52 1.26
CA PRO A 52 -16.10 3.05 0.92
C PRO A 52 -16.09 1.91 -0.07
N TYR A 53 -14.94 1.59 -0.64
CA TYR A 53 -14.83 0.56 -1.67
C TYR A 53 -14.44 -0.81 -1.16
N LEU A 54 -14.09 -0.94 0.12
CA LEU A 54 -13.72 -2.24 0.65
C LEU A 54 -14.97 -3.03 1.03
N ASP A 55 -15.01 -4.27 0.57
CA ASP A 55 -16.16 -5.14 0.74
C ASP A 55 -15.80 -6.23 1.73
N PRO A 56 -16.61 -6.45 2.76
CA PRO A 56 -16.29 -7.51 3.74
C PRO A 56 -16.07 -8.87 3.09
N ASP A 57 -16.78 -9.18 2.00
CA ASP A 57 -16.67 -10.49 1.36
C ASP A 57 -15.32 -10.67 0.66
N HIS A 58 -14.66 -9.59 0.28
CA HIS A 58 -13.38 -9.65 -0.43
C HIS A 58 -12.27 -8.96 0.33
N TYR A 59 -12.47 -8.77 1.63
CA TYR A 59 -11.55 -7.99 2.44
C TYR A 59 -10.16 -8.62 2.53
N VAL A 60 -10.10 -9.94 2.76
CA VAL A 60 -8.81 -10.62 2.87
C VAL A 60 -8.06 -10.53 1.54
N ASP A 61 -8.76 -10.74 0.43
CA ASP A 61 -8.13 -10.66 -0.89
C ASP A 61 -7.60 -9.25 -1.14
N ALA A 62 -8.37 -8.24 -0.73
CA ALA A 62 -7.94 -6.87 -0.91
C ALA A 62 -6.69 -6.58 -0.08
N LEU A 63 -6.64 -7.06 1.16
CA LEU A 63 -5.47 -6.85 2.00
C LEU A 63 -4.24 -7.52 1.41
N ASN A 64 -4.41 -8.71 0.82
CA ASN A 64 -3.30 -9.41 0.21
C ASN A 64 -2.75 -8.62 -0.96
N GLU A 65 -3.62 -8.05 -1.80
CA GLU A 65 -3.18 -7.23 -2.92
C GLU A 65 -2.52 -5.94 -2.44
N LEU A 66 -3.05 -5.34 -1.38
CA LEU A 66 -2.47 -4.11 -0.85
C LEU A 66 -1.06 -4.33 -0.31
N HIS A 67 -0.82 -5.48 0.31
CA HIS A 67 0.51 -5.82 0.78
C HIS A 67 1.48 -5.93 -0.41
N GLU A 68 1.03 -6.58 -1.47
CA GLU A 68 1.87 -6.77 -2.64
C GLU A 68 2.23 -5.42 -3.25
N ILE A 69 1.27 -4.53 -3.42
CA ILE A 69 1.50 -3.22 -3.98
C ILE A 69 2.43 -2.42 -3.07
N PHE A 70 2.19 -2.48 -1.75
CA PHE A 70 2.99 -1.73 -0.80
C PHE A 70 4.46 -2.12 -0.86
N TYR A 71 4.77 -3.42 -0.81
CA TYR A 71 6.16 -3.84 -0.79
C TYR A 71 6.82 -3.66 -2.15
N TYR A 72 6.05 -3.78 -3.23
CA TYR A 72 6.56 -3.44 -4.54
C TYR A 72 7.03 -1.98 -4.53
N MET A 73 6.20 -1.08 -3.98
CA MET A 73 6.54 0.34 -3.94
C MET A 73 7.73 0.63 -3.04
N ARG A 74 7.82 -0.06 -1.90
CA ARG A 74 8.96 0.15 -1.02
C ARG A 74 10.27 -0.21 -1.72
N ASN A 75 10.25 -1.29 -2.48
CA ASN A 75 11.44 -1.70 -3.21
C ASN A 75 11.75 -0.74 -4.35
N GLU A 76 10.73 -0.33 -5.09
CA GLU A 76 10.95 0.54 -6.25
C GLU A 76 11.39 1.94 -5.85
N THR A 77 10.98 2.42 -4.70
CA THR A 77 11.39 3.72 -4.21
C THR A 77 12.58 3.62 -3.26
N GLU A 78 13.13 2.42 -3.09
CA GLU A 78 14.30 2.18 -2.25
C GLU A 78 14.10 2.70 -0.83
N ASP A 79 12.90 2.46 -0.32
CA ASP A 79 12.54 2.81 1.07
C ASP A 79 12.62 4.32 1.35
N GLN A 80 12.60 5.15 0.34
CA GLN A 80 12.71 6.58 0.55
C GLN A 80 11.41 7.26 0.93
N ILE A 81 10.29 6.55 0.80
CA ILE A 81 9.01 7.08 1.24
C ILE A 81 8.60 6.29 2.48
N GLY A 82 8.31 6.99 3.57
CA GLY A 82 7.95 6.33 4.82
C GLY A 82 6.68 5.51 4.70
N ASP A 83 6.54 4.52 5.55
CA ASP A 83 5.43 3.57 5.48
C ASP A 83 4.06 4.25 5.54
N VAL A 84 3.86 5.09 6.52
CA VAL A 84 2.56 5.71 6.72
C VAL A 84 2.23 6.62 5.54
N LYS A 85 3.21 7.38 5.09
CA LYS A 85 3.00 8.29 3.97
C LYS A 85 2.66 7.52 2.70
N LEU A 86 3.34 6.41 2.47
CA LEU A 86 3.09 5.59 1.30
C LEU A 86 1.69 4.98 1.35
N ILE A 87 1.29 4.49 2.51
CA ILE A 87 -0.02 3.88 2.67
C ILE A 87 -1.12 4.92 2.43
N HIS A 88 -0.95 6.13 2.95
CA HIS A 88 -1.94 7.17 2.72
C HIS A 88 -2.00 7.57 1.26
N ARG A 89 -0.87 7.59 0.57
CA ARG A 89 -0.84 7.91 -0.85
C ARG A 89 -1.59 6.82 -1.64
N MET A 90 -1.40 5.56 -1.25
CA MET A 90 -2.12 4.46 -1.88
C MET A 90 -3.62 4.60 -1.66
N LYS A 91 -4.02 4.95 -0.43
CA LYS A 91 -5.44 5.08 -0.14
C LYS A 91 -6.08 6.23 -0.90
N ASP A 92 -5.38 7.36 -1.00
CA ASP A 92 -5.89 8.50 -1.73
C ASP A 92 -6.12 8.15 -3.20
N ALA A 93 -5.20 7.39 -3.79
CA ALA A 93 -5.35 6.96 -5.17
C ALA A 93 -6.48 5.95 -5.30
N PHE A 94 -6.57 5.03 -4.35
CA PHE A 94 -7.59 3.98 -4.37
C PHE A 94 -9.00 4.59 -4.29
N ASP A 95 -9.19 5.54 -3.39
CA ASP A 95 -10.49 6.15 -3.19
C ASP A 95 -10.81 7.19 -4.27
N GLY A 96 -9.80 7.77 -4.88
CA GLY A 96 -9.97 8.83 -5.87
C GLY A 96 -9.98 8.30 -7.30
N PRO A 97 -8.87 8.50 -8.03
CA PRO A 97 -8.87 8.16 -9.46
C PRO A 97 -9.11 6.68 -9.75
N CYS A 98 -8.75 5.80 -8.82
CA CYS A 98 -8.94 4.38 -9.06
C CYS A 98 -10.34 3.89 -8.77
N GLY A 99 -11.13 4.66 -8.02
CA GLY A 99 -12.51 4.29 -7.74
C GLY A 99 -12.69 2.92 -7.12
N GLY A 100 -11.74 2.51 -6.29
CA GLY A 100 -11.81 1.22 -5.61
C GLY A 100 -11.27 0.04 -6.41
N SER A 101 -10.67 0.28 -7.55
CA SER A 101 -10.10 -0.80 -8.36
C SER A 101 -8.65 -1.06 -7.96
N LEU A 102 -8.38 -2.27 -7.48
CA LEU A 102 -7.01 -2.64 -7.12
C LEU A 102 -6.13 -2.76 -8.36
N GLU A 103 -6.70 -3.12 -9.49
CA GLU A 103 -5.97 -3.21 -10.73
C GLU A 103 -5.49 -1.83 -11.15
N LEU A 104 -6.37 -0.84 -11.07
CA LEU A 104 -6.01 0.54 -11.39
C LEU A 104 -5.01 1.09 -10.38
N LEU A 105 -5.16 0.71 -9.11
CA LEU A 105 -4.22 1.15 -8.10
C LEU A 105 -2.82 0.63 -8.40
N ARG A 106 -2.73 -0.64 -8.79
CA ARG A 106 -1.43 -1.23 -9.13
C ARG A 106 -0.80 -0.48 -10.29
N SER A 107 -1.58 -0.21 -11.34
CA SER A 107 -1.06 0.50 -12.51
C SER A 107 -0.61 1.92 -12.15
N LYS A 108 -1.39 2.58 -11.30
CA LYS A 108 -1.07 3.94 -10.90
C LYS A 108 0.21 3.98 -10.08
N MET A 109 0.38 3.02 -9.20
CA MET A 109 1.57 2.96 -8.37
C MET A 109 2.81 2.58 -9.19
N GLU A 110 2.62 1.72 -10.19
CA GLU A 110 3.74 1.38 -11.09
C GLU A 110 4.21 2.61 -11.85
N ALA A 111 3.27 3.43 -12.32
CA ALA A 111 3.61 4.66 -13.02
C ALA A 111 4.31 5.64 -12.07
N PHE A 112 3.82 5.74 -10.84
CA PHE A 112 4.44 6.60 -9.85
C PHE A 112 5.88 6.15 -9.56
N ALA A 113 6.10 4.85 -9.43
CA ALA A 113 7.41 4.32 -9.14
C ALA A 113 8.38 4.62 -10.29
N GLU A 114 7.90 4.49 -11.51
CA GLU A 114 8.73 4.76 -12.67
C GLU A 114 9.14 6.22 -12.72
N ASN A 115 8.20 7.13 -12.47
CA ASN A 115 8.47 8.54 -12.45
C ASN A 115 9.43 8.89 -11.30
N PHE A 116 9.26 8.25 -10.16
CA PHE A 116 10.12 8.46 -9.00
C PHE A 116 11.56 8.11 -9.33
N ARG A 117 11.77 6.95 -9.98
CA ARG A 117 13.12 6.52 -10.34
C ARG A 117 13.73 7.43 -11.38
N ARG A 118 12.93 7.87 -12.34
CA ARG A 118 13.42 8.73 -13.39
C ARG A 118 13.88 10.07 -12.83
N ASP A 119 13.11 10.64 -11.92
CA ASP A 119 13.46 11.91 -11.31
C ASP A 119 14.73 11.79 -10.47
N ARG A 120 14.93 10.66 -9.83
CA ARG A 120 16.12 10.47 -9.03
C ARG A 120 17.38 10.42 -9.88
N ILE A 121 17.27 9.89 -11.09
CA ILE A 121 18.42 9.76 -11.96
C ILE A 121 18.77 11.07 -12.64
N ARG A 122 17.85 12.01 -12.68
CA ARG A 122 18.08 13.27 -13.38
C ARG A 122 18.24 14.41 -12.39
N PRO A 123 19.46 14.69 -11.96
CA PRO A 123 19.70 15.75 -10.99
C PRO A 123 19.23 17.12 -11.44
N GLU A 124 19.27 17.37 -12.72
CA GLU A 124 18.82 18.65 -13.23
C GLU A 124 17.37 18.88 -12.92
N SER A 125 16.59 17.84 -12.97
CA SER A 125 15.19 17.96 -12.66
C SER A 125 15.00 18.44 -11.25
N LEU A 126 15.86 17.98 -10.36
CA LEU A 126 15.76 18.38 -8.97
C LEU A 126 16.16 19.84 -8.84
N CYS A 127 17.15 20.25 -9.56
CA CYS A 127 17.63 21.61 -9.46
C CYS A 127 16.59 22.60 -9.92
N GLU A 128 15.68 22.18 -10.74
CA GLU A 128 14.66 23.08 -11.22
C GLU A 128 13.50 23.21 -10.27
N GLY A 129 13.64 22.69 -9.11
CA GLY A 129 12.59 22.83 -8.14
C GLY A 129 11.44 21.91 -8.33
N ARG A 130 11.56 20.97 -9.23
CA ARG A 130 10.54 20.10 -9.46
C ARG A 130 10.31 19.32 -8.30
N ALA A 131 11.25 19.10 -7.51
CA ALA A 131 11.10 18.37 -6.32
C ALA A 131 9.99 18.90 -5.50
N VAL A 132 9.74 20.13 -5.62
CA VAL A 132 8.70 20.73 -4.89
C VAL A 132 7.39 20.28 -5.32
N ASP A 133 7.30 19.92 -6.53
CA ASP A 133 6.08 19.49 -7.01
C ASP A 133 5.68 18.21 -6.51
N GLU A 134 6.51 17.51 -6.09
CA GLU A 134 6.16 16.34 -5.77
C GLU A 134 5.56 16.25 -4.73
N PRO A 135 4.95 16.03 -4.43
CA PRO A 135 4.34 15.78 -3.35
C PRO A 135 3.80 14.75 -3.22
#